data_38519184f3f4ab4327fb29d4d5eb828c
#
_entry.id   38519184f3f4ab4327fb29d4d5eb828c
#
_cell.length_a   1.000
_cell.length_b   1.000
_cell.length_c   1.000
_cell.angle_alpha   90.00
_cell.angle_beta   90.00
_cell.angle_gamma   90.00
#
_symmetry.space_group_name_H-M   'P 1'
#
loop_
_entity.id
_entity.type
_entity.pdbx_description
1 polymer ?
#
loop_
_entity_poly.entity_id
_entity_poly.type
_entity_poly.pdbx_seq_one_letter_code
_entity_poly.pdbx_strand_id
1 'polypeptide(L)'
;TSNFLFNQTHYYNPKPPDIGTNGGTADNPTTIGSTSDVITDMALNTLETRDKNKPFCMLYHHKAPHRNWMPHPRDFGKFKDIPMPANFWDDYATRSAAAAEQDMHVKDMFLSLDMKLMPEDYEGIPVGTGGGGGKFDPTNNWVNSNYGRMTDEQKAAWNAYYDPIRKKFRDHPLSGKELVEWKYQRYMEDYLGSVKAVDDNIGRVLKYLDENGLAENTLVIYTSDQGFYLGEHGWYDKRFMYEESMGMPLVARYPKAIPPGQVNEDLVVNVDFAPTFLDYAGVDIPTDFQGTSLRPVLAGKTPTNWRKSVYYEYFEYPHGWHSVKQHYGVRTDRYKLIHFFNDIDAWELYDLELDPSEMHNLIEDAAHQTIIQELKVELERLRKELKVT
;
A
#
# COMPACT_ATOMS: atom_id res chain seq x y z
N THR A 1 -1.13 11.82 -24.92
CA THR A 1 -1.44 12.75 -23.81
C THR A 1 -1.26 11.97 -22.53
N SER A 2 -0.31 12.34 -21.70
CA SER A 2 -0.11 11.74 -20.38
C SER A 2 -0.59 12.74 -19.33
N ASN A 3 -1.51 12.30 -18.48
CA ASN A 3 -1.93 13.04 -17.31
C ASN A 3 -1.20 12.39 -16.11
N PHE A 4 -0.39 13.16 -15.39
CA PHE A 4 0.31 12.71 -14.21
C PHE A 4 -0.22 13.45 -12.98
N LEU A 5 -0.49 12.73 -11.92
CA LEU A 5 -0.49 13.30 -10.59
C LEU A 5 0.94 13.26 -10.08
N PHE A 6 1.50 14.43 -9.80
CA PHE A 6 2.83 14.50 -9.21
C PHE A 6 2.74 14.24 -7.72
N ASN A 7 3.59 13.34 -7.25
CA ASN A 7 3.71 13.03 -5.84
C ASN A 7 2.44 12.40 -5.22
N GLN A 8 2.46 12.16 -3.93
CA GLN A 8 1.32 11.70 -3.15
C GLN A 8 0.34 12.87 -2.92
N THR A 9 -0.56 13.08 -3.87
CA THR A 9 -1.55 14.17 -3.82
C THR A 9 -2.48 14.06 -2.59
N HIS A 10 -3.31 15.08 -2.38
CA HIS A 10 -4.28 15.12 -1.30
C HIS A 10 -5.55 14.32 -1.64
N TYR A 11 -6.31 13.92 -0.63
CA TYR A 11 -7.57 13.21 -0.81
C TYR A 11 -8.71 14.06 -1.37
N TYR A 12 -8.64 15.37 -1.15
CA TYR A 12 -9.63 16.35 -1.62
C TYR A 12 -8.96 17.49 -2.38
N ASN A 13 -9.63 17.95 -3.40
CA ASN A 13 -9.30 19.14 -4.18
C ASN A 13 -7.82 19.16 -4.60
N PRO A 14 -7.39 18.22 -5.44
CA PRO A 14 -6.00 18.16 -5.91
C PRO A 14 -5.66 19.45 -6.67
N LYS A 15 -4.47 20.00 -6.41
CA LYS A 15 -3.97 21.24 -7.04
C LYS A 15 -2.88 20.94 -8.07
N PRO A 16 -2.70 21.82 -9.06
CA PRO A 16 -1.42 21.89 -9.75
C PRO A 16 -0.30 22.28 -8.75
N PRO A 17 0.88 21.65 -8.80
CA PRO A 17 1.33 20.65 -9.77
C PRO A 17 0.87 19.21 -9.47
N ASP A 18 -0.10 18.99 -8.58
CA ASP A 18 -0.62 17.65 -8.27
C ASP A 18 -1.23 16.97 -9.51
N ILE A 19 -1.68 17.77 -10.48
CA ILE A 19 -2.20 17.29 -11.78
C ILE A 19 -1.35 17.90 -12.88
N GLY A 20 -0.49 17.08 -13.50
CA GLY A 20 0.32 17.46 -14.64
C GLY A 20 -0.30 16.98 -15.95
N THR A 21 -0.51 17.86 -16.88
CA THR A 21 -0.54 17.53 -18.31
C THR A 21 0.84 17.80 -18.88
N ASN A 22 1.29 17.07 -19.91
CA ASN A 22 2.59 17.30 -20.54
C ASN A 22 2.89 18.79 -20.72
N GLY A 23 3.81 19.36 -19.95
CA GLY A 23 4.15 20.77 -19.96
C GLY A 23 3.15 21.69 -19.26
N GLY A 24 2.31 21.17 -18.35
CA GLY A 24 1.31 21.96 -17.64
C GLY A 24 1.93 23.12 -16.89
N THR A 25 1.55 24.33 -17.26
CA THR A 25 1.82 25.57 -16.56
C THR A 25 0.93 25.68 -15.33
N ALA A 26 1.31 26.52 -14.37
CA ALA A 26 0.63 26.76 -13.09
C ALA A 26 -0.85 27.23 -13.18
N ASP A 27 -1.44 27.26 -14.35
CA ASP A 27 -2.75 27.84 -14.63
C ASP A 27 -3.92 26.84 -14.58
N ASN A 28 -3.69 25.59 -14.21
CA ASN A 28 -4.80 24.63 -14.03
C ASN A 28 -5.53 24.93 -12.72
N PRO A 29 -6.83 25.23 -12.76
CA PRO A 29 -7.61 25.49 -11.55
C PRO A 29 -7.63 24.25 -10.65
N THR A 30 -7.72 24.46 -9.35
CA THR A 30 -7.97 23.40 -8.38
C THR A 30 -9.21 22.61 -8.80
N THR A 31 -9.07 21.31 -9.05
CA THR A 31 -10.24 20.47 -9.34
C THR A 31 -10.94 20.15 -8.03
N ILE A 32 -12.19 20.58 -7.87
CA ILE A 32 -12.99 20.34 -6.66
C ILE A 32 -13.53 18.91 -6.70
N GLY A 33 -13.30 18.16 -5.65
CA GLY A 33 -13.83 16.80 -5.48
C GLY A 33 -12.92 15.89 -4.69
N SER A 34 -13.39 14.66 -4.47
CA SER A 34 -12.56 13.56 -3.99
C SER A 34 -11.54 13.18 -5.06
N THR A 35 -10.30 13.02 -4.68
CA THR A 35 -9.22 12.71 -5.62
C THR A 35 -9.44 11.39 -6.37
N SER A 36 -10.05 10.39 -5.74
CA SER A 36 -10.40 9.13 -6.42
C SER A 36 -11.39 9.35 -7.57
N ASP A 37 -12.42 10.19 -7.36
CA ASP A 37 -13.40 10.52 -8.39
C ASP A 37 -12.74 11.36 -9.51
N VAL A 38 -11.93 12.36 -9.15
CA VAL A 38 -11.21 13.23 -10.11
C VAL A 38 -10.29 12.41 -11.02
N ILE A 39 -9.48 11.50 -10.46
CA ILE A 39 -8.59 10.61 -11.23
C ILE A 39 -9.42 9.76 -12.20
N THR A 40 -10.55 9.26 -11.76
CA THR A 40 -11.45 8.43 -12.59
C THR A 40 -12.07 9.22 -13.71
N ASP A 41 -12.55 10.43 -13.45
CA ASP A 41 -13.09 11.32 -14.49
C ASP A 41 -12.04 11.65 -15.55
N MET A 42 -10.78 11.87 -15.14
CA MET A 42 -9.66 12.07 -16.06
C MET A 42 -9.37 10.82 -16.89
N ALA A 43 -9.40 9.62 -16.27
CA ALA A 43 -9.19 8.36 -16.97
C ALA A 43 -10.29 8.10 -18.01
N LEU A 44 -11.55 8.29 -17.64
CA LEU A 44 -12.70 8.15 -18.54
C LEU A 44 -12.65 9.16 -19.69
N ASN A 45 -12.36 10.42 -19.39
CA ASN A 45 -12.19 11.43 -20.43
C ASN A 45 -11.04 11.08 -21.40
N THR A 46 -9.93 10.54 -20.88
CA THR A 46 -8.81 10.08 -21.72
C THR A 46 -9.24 8.93 -22.63
N LEU A 47 -10.00 7.96 -22.12
CA LEU A 47 -10.55 6.87 -22.91
C LEU A 47 -11.52 7.34 -23.97
N GLU A 48 -12.33 8.36 -23.68
CA GLU A 48 -13.31 8.91 -24.63
C GLU A 48 -12.65 9.71 -25.76
N THR A 49 -11.65 10.53 -25.42
CA THR A 49 -11.03 11.50 -26.34
C THR A 49 -9.79 10.97 -27.07
N ARG A 50 -9.32 9.75 -26.74
CA ARG A 50 -8.15 9.16 -27.41
C ARG A 50 -8.38 8.94 -28.91
N ASP A 51 -7.32 8.83 -29.65
CA ASP A 51 -7.38 8.30 -31.03
C ASP A 51 -7.82 6.82 -31.00
N LYS A 52 -9.08 6.56 -31.38
CA LYS A 52 -9.69 5.22 -31.33
C LYS A 52 -9.06 4.22 -32.32
N ASN A 53 -8.23 4.70 -33.27
CA ASN A 53 -7.48 3.84 -34.21
C ASN A 53 -6.13 3.38 -33.65
N LYS A 54 -5.73 3.81 -32.45
CA LYS A 54 -4.48 3.42 -31.81
C LYS A 54 -4.73 2.62 -30.55
N PRO A 55 -3.85 1.65 -30.22
CA PRO A 55 -3.86 1.01 -28.92
C PRO A 55 -3.56 2.03 -27.82
N PHE A 56 -3.95 1.72 -26.59
CA PHE A 56 -3.63 2.52 -25.43
C PHE A 56 -2.96 1.68 -24.33
N CYS A 57 -2.14 2.34 -23.54
CA CYS A 57 -1.64 1.84 -22.25
C CYS A 57 -1.98 2.91 -21.20
N MET A 58 -2.67 2.51 -20.14
CA MET A 58 -3.12 3.44 -19.10
C MET A 58 -2.64 2.94 -17.74
N LEU A 59 -1.85 3.75 -17.05
CA LEU A 59 -1.51 3.58 -15.65
C LEU A 59 -2.50 4.41 -14.81
N TYR A 60 -3.48 3.73 -14.23
CA TYR A 60 -4.59 4.33 -13.50
C TYR A 60 -4.33 4.18 -12.01
N HIS A 61 -3.60 5.14 -11.44
CA HIS A 61 -3.10 5.11 -10.07
C HIS A 61 -3.91 6.02 -9.16
N HIS A 62 -4.35 5.50 -8.02
CA HIS A 62 -5.06 6.24 -6.98
C HIS A 62 -4.12 6.69 -5.85
N LYS A 63 -4.47 7.81 -5.19
CA LYS A 63 -3.89 8.21 -3.91
C LYS A 63 -4.30 7.25 -2.80
N ALA A 64 -5.58 6.91 -2.75
CA ALA A 64 -6.10 5.95 -1.78
C ALA A 64 -5.62 4.53 -2.10
N PRO A 65 -5.30 3.70 -1.09
CA PRO A 65 -5.47 3.93 0.34
C PRO A 65 -4.20 4.40 1.08
N HIS A 66 -3.32 5.18 0.48
CA HIS A 66 -2.14 5.71 1.18
C HIS A 66 -2.55 6.64 2.34
N ARG A 67 -1.79 6.65 3.44
CA ARG A 67 -1.95 7.58 4.57
C ARG A 67 -2.00 9.05 4.10
N ASN A 68 -2.78 9.96 4.66
CA ASN A 68 -3.79 9.77 5.69
C ASN A 68 -5.16 9.48 5.05
N TRP A 69 -5.88 8.54 5.57
CA TRP A 69 -7.13 8.06 4.98
C TRP A 69 -8.25 9.08 5.17
N MET A 70 -8.85 9.54 4.08
CA MET A 70 -9.96 10.48 4.08
C MET A 70 -11.06 9.94 3.17
N PRO A 71 -12.00 9.18 3.72
CA PRO A 71 -13.06 8.57 2.93
C PRO A 71 -13.94 9.61 2.25
N HIS A 72 -14.56 9.22 1.16
CA HIS A 72 -15.56 10.03 0.50
C HIS A 72 -16.81 10.17 1.41
N PRO A 73 -17.51 11.35 1.46
CA PRO A 73 -18.68 11.54 2.32
C PRO A 73 -19.76 10.48 2.15
N ARG A 74 -19.94 9.94 0.93
CA ARG A 74 -20.88 8.84 0.67
C ARG A 74 -20.55 7.54 1.42
N ASP A 75 -19.31 7.40 1.93
CA ASP A 75 -18.82 6.19 2.58
C ASP A 75 -18.63 6.33 4.10
N PHE A 76 -18.91 7.51 4.66
CA PHE A 76 -18.84 7.74 6.10
C PHE A 76 -19.69 6.74 6.89
N GLY A 77 -19.09 6.12 7.88
CA GLY A 77 -19.76 5.22 8.81
C GLY A 77 -20.28 3.90 8.22
N LYS A 78 -19.89 3.54 7.00
CA LYS A 78 -20.26 2.25 6.38
C LYS A 78 -19.59 1.05 7.05
N PHE A 79 -18.41 1.25 7.59
CA PHE A 79 -17.60 0.21 8.22
C PHE A 79 -17.53 0.48 9.72
N LYS A 80 -17.85 -0.52 10.54
CA LYS A 80 -17.85 -0.43 12.00
C LYS A 80 -17.53 -1.78 12.61
N ASP A 81 -17.11 -1.77 13.86
CA ASP A 81 -16.87 -2.97 14.65
C ASP A 81 -15.95 -3.97 13.94
N ILE A 82 -14.85 -3.43 13.35
CA ILE A 82 -13.89 -4.23 12.59
C ILE A 82 -13.08 -5.09 13.57
N PRO A 83 -13.06 -6.42 13.42
CA PRO A 83 -12.30 -7.27 14.30
C PRO A 83 -10.80 -6.95 14.21
N MET A 84 -10.11 -6.91 15.34
CA MET A 84 -8.66 -6.81 15.37
C MET A 84 -8.02 -8.14 14.94
N PRO A 85 -6.89 -8.11 14.22
CA PRO A 85 -6.11 -9.31 13.94
C PRO A 85 -5.75 -10.07 15.23
N ALA A 86 -5.62 -11.40 15.13
CA ALA A 86 -5.31 -12.22 16.30
C ALA A 86 -3.96 -11.87 16.96
N ASN A 87 -3.00 -11.39 16.15
CA ASN A 87 -1.67 -10.93 16.55
C ASN A 87 -1.57 -9.41 16.80
N PHE A 88 -2.70 -8.70 16.95
CA PHE A 88 -2.69 -7.25 17.21
C PHE A 88 -1.92 -6.84 18.46
N TRP A 89 -1.98 -7.64 19.53
CA TRP A 89 -1.28 -7.42 20.80
C TRP A 89 0.00 -8.25 20.87
N ASP A 90 0.84 -8.12 19.86
CA ASP A 90 2.13 -8.78 19.77
C ASP A 90 3.16 -8.15 20.72
N ASP A 91 3.94 -8.98 21.41
CA ASP A 91 4.98 -8.56 22.35
C ASP A 91 6.40 -8.63 21.74
N TYR A 92 6.52 -9.13 20.51
CA TYR A 92 7.77 -9.30 19.75
C TYR A 92 8.83 -10.18 20.44
N ALA A 93 8.46 -10.98 21.45
CA ALA A 93 9.39 -11.68 22.33
C ALA A 93 10.35 -12.64 21.60
N THR A 94 9.96 -13.16 20.44
CA THR A 94 10.76 -14.14 19.68
C THR A 94 11.52 -13.50 18.52
N ARG A 95 11.31 -12.22 18.23
CA ARG A 95 11.89 -11.53 17.08
C ARG A 95 13.12 -10.70 17.44
N SER A 96 13.82 -10.18 16.43
CA SER A 96 14.91 -9.25 16.64
C SER A 96 14.43 -7.91 17.21
N ALA A 97 15.34 -7.09 17.71
CA ALA A 97 15.03 -5.77 18.23
C ALA A 97 14.36 -4.88 17.19
N ALA A 98 14.57 -5.13 15.89
CA ALA A 98 13.97 -4.35 14.80
C ALA A 98 12.44 -4.30 14.91
N ALA A 99 11.80 -5.41 15.28
CA ALA A 99 10.34 -5.48 15.39
C ALA A 99 9.77 -4.58 16.50
N ALA A 100 10.49 -4.41 17.60
CA ALA A 100 10.05 -3.60 18.74
C ALA A 100 10.43 -2.12 18.63
N GLU A 101 11.52 -1.78 17.90
CA GLU A 101 12.12 -0.44 17.89
C GLU A 101 11.57 0.50 16.81
N GLN A 102 10.66 0.04 15.97
CA GLN A 102 10.06 0.86 14.90
C GLN A 102 8.86 1.69 15.41
N ASP A 103 8.46 2.70 14.61
CA ASP A 103 7.38 3.65 14.94
C ASP A 103 6.09 3.39 14.11
N MET A 104 5.81 2.12 13.74
CA MET A 104 4.63 1.74 12.96
C MET A 104 3.49 1.21 13.83
N HIS A 105 3.54 1.32 15.15
CA HIS A 105 2.46 0.82 15.98
C HIS A 105 1.21 1.68 15.85
N VAL A 106 0.05 1.05 15.88
CA VAL A 106 -1.25 1.76 15.93
C VAL A 106 -1.32 2.72 17.13
N LYS A 107 -0.68 2.36 18.26
CA LYS A 107 -0.55 3.26 19.43
C LYS A 107 0.11 4.60 19.09
N ASP A 108 1.04 4.61 18.13
CA ASP A 108 1.86 5.77 17.76
C ASP A 108 1.17 6.68 16.72
N MET A 109 0.05 6.26 16.14
CA MET A 109 -0.73 7.06 15.19
C MET A 109 -1.11 8.42 15.78
N PHE A 110 -1.09 9.45 14.93
CA PHE A 110 -1.38 10.83 15.32
C PHE A 110 -2.87 11.05 15.60
N LEU A 111 -3.18 11.65 16.76
CA LEU A 111 -4.55 12.05 17.10
C LEU A 111 -5.12 13.07 16.10
N SER A 112 -4.29 13.97 15.59
CA SER A 112 -4.67 14.94 14.57
C SER A 112 -4.83 14.29 13.19
N LEU A 113 -3.72 13.96 12.55
CA LEU A 113 -3.66 13.56 11.15
C LEU A 113 -4.39 12.23 10.85
N ASP A 114 -4.22 11.24 11.73
CA ASP A 114 -4.79 9.91 11.50
C ASP A 114 -6.21 9.78 12.07
N MET A 115 -6.44 10.35 13.27
CA MET A 115 -7.73 10.25 13.95
C MET A 115 -8.66 11.42 13.67
N LYS A 116 -8.20 12.43 12.91
CA LYS A 116 -8.99 13.60 12.46
C LYS A 116 -9.47 14.51 13.61
N LEU A 117 -8.78 14.45 14.76
CA LEU A 117 -9.06 15.34 15.87
C LEU A 117 -8.46 16.74 15.62
N MET A 118 -9.11 17.76 16.14
CA MET A 118 -8.58 19.12 16.16
C MET A 118 -7.83 19.39 17.48
N PRO A 119 -6.93 20.38 17.54
CA PRO A 119 -6.09 20.64 18.72
C PRO A 119 -6.86 20.70 20.04
N GLU A 120 -8.05 21.31 20.04
CA GLU A 120 -8.91 21.44 21.21
C GLU A 120 -9.52 20.11 21.69
N ASP A 121 -9.47 19.04 20.89
CA ASP A 121 -10.06 17.75 21.24
C ASP A 121 -9.12 16.90 22.11
N TYR A 122 -7.81 17.17 22.08
CA TYR A 122 -6.78 16.39 22.78
C TYR A 122 -5.82 17.28 23.61
N GLU A 123 -6.30 18.39 24.11
CA GLU A 123 -5.50 19.28 24.97
C GLU A 123 -4.90 18.50 26.16
N GLY A 124 -3.57 18.58 26.31
CA GLY A 124 -2.83 17.86 27.36
C GLY A 124 -2.56 16.37 27.04
N ILE A 125 -3.02 15.85 25.91
CA ILE A 125 -2.75 14.47 25.46
C ILE A 125 -1.68 14.51 24.37
N PRO A 126 -0.61 13.68 24.42
CA PRO A 126 0.39 13.61 23.36
C PRO A 126 -0.23 13.26 22.01
N VAL A 127 0.12 14.02 20.96
CA VAL A 127 -0.47 13.84 19.62
C VAL A 127 -0.12 12.49 18.99
N GLY A 128 0.94 11.82 19.44
CA GLY A 128 1.50 10.60 18.87
C GLY A 128 2.89 10.84 18.26
N THR A 129 3.63 9.78 18.04
CA THR A 129 4.99 9.83 17.47
C THR A 129 5.04 9.42 15.99
N GLY A 130 4.08 8.68 15.52
CA GLY A 130 3.67 8.21 14.18
C GLY A 130 4.62 8.30 12.98
N GLY A 131 5.94 8.27 13.22
CA GLY A 131 6.98 8.37 12.20
C GLY A 131 7.01 9.75 11.51
N GLY A 132 8.15 10.31 11.33
CA GLY A 132 8.29 11.62 10.64
C GLY A 132 9.49 12.40 11.13
N GLY A 133 10.28 11.81 12.00
CA GLY A 133 11.63 12.29 12.35
C GLY A 133 11.68 13.71 12.92
N GLY A 134 10.76 14.10 13.79
CA GLY A 134 10.84 15.33 14.60
C GLY A 134 10.65 16.66 13.84
N LYS A 135 10.61 16.65 12.52
CA LYS A 135 10.38 17.85 11.68
C LYS A 135 8.97 17.95 11.12
N PHE A 136 8.20 16.88 11.21
CA PHE A 136 6.85 16.82 10.69
C PHE A 136 5.84 17.26 11.74
N ASP A 137 5.04 18.27 11.41
CA ASP A 137 3.93 18.74 12.24
C ASP A 137 2.61 18.13 11.75
N PRO A 138 2.14 17.05 12.40
CA PRO A 138 0.91 16.37 11.98
C PRO A 138 -0.34 17.22 12.19
N THR A 139 -0.33 18.08 13.17
CA THR A 139 -1.46 18.98 13.47
C THR A 139 -1.60 20.05 12.41
N ASN A 140 -0.50 20.73 12.07
CA ASN A 140 -0.52 21.71 10.99
C ASN A 140 -0.85 21.06 9.64
N ASN A 141 -0.32 19.87 9.39
CA ASN A 141 -0.64 19.13 8.16
C ASN A 141 -2.13 18.78 8.08
N TRP A 142 -2.73 18.31 9.18
CA TRP A 142 -4.15 18.04 9.23
C TRP A 142 -5.00 19.28 9.02
N VAL A 143 -4.83 20.30 9.87
CA VAL A 143 -5.69 21.48 9.92
C VAL A 143 -5.58 22.32 8.65
N ASN A 144 -4.36 22.57 8.16
CA ASN A 144 -4.12 23.52 7.08
C ASN A 144 -3.99 22.86 5.71
N SER A 145 -3.31 21.69 5.62
CA SER A 145 -3.03 21.08 4.32
C SER A 145 -4.10 20.07 3.88
N ASN A 146 -4.87 19.48 4.79
CA ASN A 146 -5.92 18.52 4.47
C ASN A 146 -7.32 19.08 4.70
N TYR A 147 -7.72 19.28 5.95
CA TYR A 147 -9.03 19.83 6.28
C TYR A 147 -9.22 21.27 5.71
N GLY A 148 -8.19 22.09 5.83
CA GLY A 148 -8.21 23.46 5.31
C GLY A 148 -8.41 23.59 3.81
N ARG A 149 -8.11 22.53 3.02
CA ARG A 149 -8.34 22.51 1.56
C ARG A 149 -9.80 22.32 1.17
N MET A 150 -10.61 21.78 2.05
CA MET A 150 -12.00 21.47 1.76
C MET A 150 -12.81 22.74 1.51
N THR A 151 -13.78 22.66 0.61
CA THR A 151 -14.79 23.73 0.46
C THR A 151 -15.70 23.75 1.69
N ASP A 152 -16.51 24.79 1.83
CA ASP A 152 -17.44 24.91 2.96
C ASP A 152 -18.49 23.79 2.95
N GLU A 153 -18.96 23.34 1.77
CA GLU A 153 -19.88 22.22 1.64
C GLU A 153 -19.21 20.90 2.04
N GLN A 154 -17.94 20.70 1.62
CA GLN A 154 -17.18 19.51 2.02
C GLN A 154 -16.92 19.50 3.53
N LYS A 155 -16.56 20.65 4.12
CA LYS A 155 -16.42 20.81 5.59
C LYS A 155 -17.72 20.56 6.32
N ALA A 156 -18.85 21.04 5.81
CA ALA A 156 -20.14 20.80 6.42
C ALA A 156 -20.49 19.30 6.47
N ALA A 157 -20.30 18.57 5.35
CA ALA A 157 -20.50 17.14 5.31
C ALA A 157 -19.52 16.37 6.21
N TRP A 158 -18.25 16.79 6.22
CA TRP A 158 -17.20 16.23 7.08
C TRP A 158 -17.54 16.42 8.56
N ASN A 159 -17.85 17.63 8.97
CA ASN A 159 -18.14 17.96 10.36
C ASN A 159 -19.41 17.26 10.86
N ALA A 160 -20.43 17.14 10.03
CA ALA A 160 -21.64 16.41 10.40
C ALA A 160 -21.35 14.97 10.86
N TYR A 161 -20.30 14.33 10.30
CA TYR A 161 -19.88 12.98 10.68
C TYR A 161 -18.83 13.00 11.81
N TYR A 162 -17.78 13.81 11.70
CA TYR A 162 -16.64 13.73 12.62
C TYR A 162 -16.86 14.51 13.93
N ASP A 163 -17.66 15.58 13.96
CA ASP A 163 -17.86 16.37 15.18
C ASP A 163 -18.50 15.57 16.33
N PRO A 164 -19.47 14.67 16.13
CA PRO A 164 -19.93 13.79 17.19
C PRO A 164 -18.84 12.88 17.76
N ILE A 165 -17.94 12.38 16.90
CA ILE A 165 -16.80 11.52 17.29
C ILE A 165 -15.80 12.34 18.12
N ARG A 166 -15.43 13.53 17.63
CA ARG A 166 -14.56 14.48 18.29
C ARG A 166 -15.10 14.89 19.67
N LYS A 167 -16.41 15.24 19.71
CA LYS A 167 -17.09 15.58 20.96
C LYS A 167 -17.03 14.44 21.96
N LYS A 168 -17.31 13.21 21.54
CA LYS A 168 -17.24 12.04 22.43
C LYS A 168 -15.84 11.83 22.99
N PHE A 169 -14.80 11.97 22.16
CA PHE A 169 -13.41 11.85 22.61
C PHE A 169 -13.04 12.95 23.62
N ARG A 170 -13.41 14.20 23.35
CA ARG A 170 -13.15 15.34 24.24
C ARG A 170 -13.88 15.22 25.58
N ASP A 171 -15.15 14.78 25.56
CA ASP A 171 -15.93 14.61 26.78
C ASP A 171 -15.46 13.43 27.64
N HIS A 172 -14.88 12.43 27.01
CA HIS A 172 -14.39 11.19 27.64
C HIS A 172 -13.04 10.77 27.01
N PRO A 173 -11.94 11.47 27.37
CA PRO A 173 -10.63 11.16 26.84
C PRO A 173 -10.21 9.72 27.17
N LEU A 174 -9.75 8.99 26.15
CA LEU A 174 -9.29 7.63 26.28
C LEU A 174 -7.79 7.57 26.56
N SER A 175 -7.33 6.48 27.19
CA SER A 175 -5.92 6.24 27.47
C SER A 175 -5.56 4.76 27.42
N GLY A 176 -4.26 4.46 27.41
CA GLY A 176 -3.77 3.09 27.46
C GLY A 176 -4.37 2.20 26.36
N LYS A 177 -4.79 1.01 26.73
CA LYS A 177 -5.34 0.01 25.81
C LYS A 177 -6.60 0.49 25.09
N GLU A 178 -7.51 1.14 25.80
CA GLU A 178 -8.75 1.66 25.22
C GLU A 178 -8.48 2.70 24.11
N LEU A 179 -7.47 3.57 24.29
CA LEU A 179 -7.07 4.51 23.25
C LEU A 179 -6.53 3.80 22.01
N VAL A 180 -5.73 2.74 22.18
CA VAL A 180 -5.17 1.97 21.06
C VAL A 180 -6.27 1.25 20.28
N GLU A 181 -7.21 0.61 20.97
CA GLU A 181 -8.38 -0.05 20.36
C GLU A 181 -9.25 0.95 19.60
N TRP A 182 -9.48 2.12 20.17
CA TRP A 182 -10.22 3.20 19.51
C TRP A 182 -9.47 3.72 18.27
N LYS A 183 -8.15 3.93 18.35
CA LYS A 183 -7.33 4.32 17.19
C LYS A 183 -7.44 3.29 16.08
N TYR A 184 -7.36 2.00 16.41
CA TYR A 184 -7.53 0.92 15.43
C TYR A 184 -8.89 1.00 14.72
N GLN A 185 -9.99 1.12 15.47
CA GLN A 185 -11.33 1.23 14.89
C GLN A 185 -11.44 2.45 13.97
N ARG A 186 -10.98 3.60 14.40
CA ARG A 186 -11.00 4.84 13.58
C ARG A 186 -10.15 4.69 12.32
N TYR A 187 -8.94 4.14 12.45
CA TYR A 187 -8.06 3.84 11.33
C TYR A 187 -8.74 2.95 10.30
N MET A 188 -9.27 1.82 10.74
CA MET A 188 -9.88 0.85 9.84
C MET A 188 -11.17 1.35 9.19
N GLU A 189 -12.02 2.09 9.90
CA GLU A 189 -13.20 2.72 9.31
C GLU A 189 -12.82 3.67 8.16
N ASP A 190 -11.84 4.54 8.38
CA ASP A 190 -11.39 5.51 7.39
C ASP A 190 -10.62 4.85 6.24
N TYR A 191 -9.80 3.82 6.54
CA TYR A 191 -9.10 3.02 5.53
C TYR A 191 -10.09 2.33 4.58
N LEU A 192 -11.02 1.55 5.12
CA LEU A 192 -12.01 0.82 4.32
C LEU A 192 -12.96 1.76 3.54
N GLY A 193 -13.32 2.90 4.13
CA GLY A 193 -14.07 3.94 3.42
C GLY A 193 -13.29 4.52 2.25
N SER A 194 -11.97 4.67 2.38
CA SER A 194 -11.10 5.12 1.29
C SER A 194 -10.94 4.05 0.20
N VAL A 195 -10.81 2.77 0.58
CA VAL A 195 -10.77 1.62 -0.36
C VAL A 195 -12.09 1.52 -1.13
N LYS A 196 -13.24 1.71 -0.44
CA LYS A 196 -14.57 1.68 -1.09
C LYS A 196 -14.69 2.71 -2.21
N ALA A 197 -14.16 3.90 -2.01
CA ALA A 197 -14.16 4.92 -3.06
C ALA A 197 -13.30 4.50 -4.27
N VAL A 198 -12.21 3.76 -4.08
CA VAL A 198 -11.39 3.20 -5.17
C VAL A 198 -12.16 2.10 -5.91
N ASP A 199 -12.77 1.17 -5.16
CA ASP A 199 -13.57 0.07 -5.73
C ASP A 199 -14.69 0.58 -6.63
N ASP A 200 -15.49 1.56 -6.15
CA ASP A 200 -16.55 2.20 -6.94
C ASP A 200 -16.00 2.81 -8.23
N ASN A 201 -14.86 3.44 -8.16
CA ASN A 201 -14.24 4.12 -9.28
C ASN A 201 -13.62 3.15 -10.30
N ILE A 202 -13.03 2.04 -9.85
CA ILE A 202 -12.62 0.95 -10.73
C ILE A 202 -13.83 0.38 -11.45
N GLY A 203 -14.94 0.18 -10.74
CA GLY A 203 -16.21 -0.26 -11.33
C GLY A 203 -16.69 0.64 -12.47
N ARG A 204 -16.54 1.96 -12.36
CA ARG A 204 -16.87 2.93 -13.42
C ARG A 204 -16.02 2.72 -14.68
N VAL A 205 -14.71 2.49 -14.52
CA VAL A 205 -13.80 2.24 -15.65
C VAL A 205 -14.11 0.90 -16.31
N LEU A 206 -14.32 -0.16 -15.53
CA LEU A 206 -14.67 -1.49 -16.05
C LEU A 206 -15.98 -1.42 -16.84
N LYS A 207 -16.99 -0.75 -16.29
CA LYS A 207 -18.27 -0.53 -16.97
C LYS A 207 -18.08 0.21 -18.31
N TYR A 208 -17.24 1.25 -18.35
CA TYR A 208 -16.93 1.94 -19.60
C TYR A 208 -16.31 1.01 -20.63
N LEU A 209 -15.37 0.14 -20.24
CA LEU A 209 -14.75 -0.83 -21.15
C LEU A 209 -15.79 -1.81 -21.71
N ASP A 210 -16.70 -2.30 -20.88
CA ASP A 210 -17.77 -3.22 -21.30
C ASP A 210 -18.75 -2.53 -22.27
N GLU A 211 -19.24 -1.34 -21.94
CA GLU A 211 -20.23 -0.60 -22.74
C GLU A 211 -19.68 -0.11 -24.11
N ASN A 212 -18.36 0.06 -24.21
CA ASN A 212 -17.71 0.50 -25.45
C ASN A 212 -17.06 -0.63 -26.25
N GLY A 213 -17.30 -1.89 -25.90
CA GLY A 213 -16.78 -3.06 -26.60
C GLY A 213 -15.26 -3.21 -26.51
N LEU A 214 -14.64 -2.63 -25.49
CA LEU A 214 -13.18 -2.66 -25.30
C LEU A 214 -12.73 -3.82 -24.40
N ALA A 215 -13.61 -4.33 -23.56
CA ALA A 215 -13.28 -5.30 -22.51
C ALA A 215 -12.62 -6.58 -23.06
N GLU A 216 -13.11 -7.11 -24.17
CA GLU A 216 -12.58 -8.32 -24.81
C GLU A 216 -11.12 -8.17 -25.27
N ASN A 217 -10.69 -6.94 -25.59
CA ASN A 217 -9.36 -6.65 -26.13
C ASN A 217 -8.53 -5.72 -25.22
N THR A 218 -8.80 -5.70 -23.93
CA THR A 218 -8.05 -4.92 -22.94
C THR A 218 -7.56 -5.84 -21.85
N LEU A 219 -6.24 -5.91 -21.66
CA LEU A 219 -5.63 -6.49 -20.47
C LEU A 219 -5.83 -5.49 -19.31
N VAL A 220 -6.59 -5.88 -18.31
CA VAL A 220 -6.78 -5.13 -17.07
C VAL A 220 -6.03 -5.83 -15.95
N ILE A 221 -5.15 -5.13 -15.27
CA ILE A 221 -4.45 -5.60 -14.07
C ILE A 221 -4.80 -4.67 -12.91
N TYR A 222 -5.29 -5.25 -11.83
CA TYR A 222 -5.43 -4.58 -10.53
C TYR A 222 -4.36 -5.08 -9.59
N THR A 223 -3.60 -4.16 -9.01
CA THR A 223 -2.53 -4.46 -8.07
C THR A 223 -2.19 -3.23 -7.22
N SER A 224 -1.26 -3.38 -6.30
CA SER A 224 -0.63 -2.31 -5.52
C SER A 224 0.89 -2.32 -5.73
N ASP A 225 1.55 -1.24 -5.35
CA ASP A 225 3.02 -1.12 -5.33
C ASP A 225 3.65 -1.93 -4.18
N GLN A 226 2.90 -2.13 -3.07
CA GLN A 226 3.27 -2.98 -1.93
C GLN A 226 2.02 -3.42 -1.16
N GLY A 227 2.21 -4.35 -0.20
CA GLY A 227 1.21 -4.70 0.79
C GLY A 227 1.08 -3.65 1.90
N PHE A 228 0.32 -3.96 2.97
CA PHE A 228 0.05 -3.00 4.03
C PHE A 228 -0.40 -3.70 5.32
N TYR A 229 0.13 -3.28 6.49
CA TYR A 229 -0.34 -3.77 7.78
C TYR A 229 -1.66 -3.10 8.16
N LEU A 230 -2.66 -3.91 8.47
CA LEU A 230 -3.99 -3.48 8.87
C LEU A 230 -4.29 -3.81 10.34
N GLY A 231 -3.25 -3.75 11.16
CA GLY A 231 -3.29 -4.07 12.58
C GLY A 231 -2.53 -5.35 12.95
N GLU A 232 -2.12 -6.15 11.97
CA GLU A 232 -1.25 -7.31 12.24
C GLU A 232 0.01 -6.84 12.96
N HIS A 233 0.48 -7.60 13.93
CA HIS A 233 1.59 -7.23 14.83
C HIS A 233 1.38 -5.93 15.62
N GLY A 234 0.15 -5.40 15.67
CA GLY A 234 -0.14 -4.07 16.22
C GLY A 234 0.33 -2.91 15.33
N TRP A 235 0.66 -3.17 14.08
CA TRP A 235 1.26 -2.21 13.14
C TRP A 235 0.27 -1.65 12.13
N TYR A 236 0.68 -0.55 11.50
CA TYR A 236 0.11 0.03 10.30
C TYR A 236 1.23 0.44 9.34
N ASP A 237 0.90 0.79 8.09
CA ASP A 237 1.88 1.11 7.06
C ASP A 237 2.55 -0.16 6.46
N LYS A 238 3.82 -0.13 6.06
CA LYS A 238 4.55 -1.15 5.29
C LYS A 238 6.02 -1.14 5.71
N ARG A 239 6.93 -1.66 4.93
CA ARG A 239 8.40 -1.60 4.97
C ARG A 239 9.09 -2.86 5.47
N PHE A 240 8.64 -3.50 6.55
CA PHE A 240 9.19 -4.80 6.93
C PHE A 240 8.92 -5.85 5.86
N MET A 241 9.87 -6.80 5.71
CA MET A 241 9.74 -7.91 4.76
C MET A 241 8.78 -9.01 5.26
N TYR A 242 7.74 -8.71 6.04
CA TYR A 242 6.71 -9.68 6.42
C TYR A 242 5.61 -9.76 5.35
N GLU A 243 4.83 -10.84 5.35
CA GLU A 243 3.87 -11.13 4.27
C GLU A 243 2.84 -10.01 4.08
N GLU A 244 2.40 -9.32 5.14
CA GLU A 244 1.45 -8.22 5.03
C GLU A 244 2.00 -7.04 4.22
N SER A 245 3.31 -6.79 4.31
CA SER A 245 3.98 -5.74 3.54
C SER A 245 4.38 -6.18 2.14
N MET A 246 4.71 -7.47 1.94
CA MET A 246 5.10 -8.01 0.65
C MET A 246 3.91 -8.47 -0.20
N GLY A 247 2.88 -9.01 0.44
CA GLY A 247 1.71 -9.60 -0.20
C GLY A 247 0.75 -8.55 -0.71
N MET A 248 0.89 -8.14 -1.97
CA MET A 248 -0.06 -7.25 -2.63
C MET A 248 -1.08 -8.05 -3.47
N PRO A 249 -2.31 -7.56 -3.61
CA PRO A 249 -3.28 -8.20 -4.49
C PRO A 249 -2.80 -8.14 -5.94
N LEU A 250 -3.03 -9.22 -6.69
CA LEU A 250 -2.84 -9.23 -8.14
C LEU A 250 -4.01 -9.94 -8.79
N VAL A 251 -4.84 -9.17 -9.51
CA VAL A 251 -5.98 -9.70 -10.27
C VAL A 251 -5.82 -9.25 -11.72
N ALA A 252 -5.96 -10.18 -12.65
CA ALA A 252 -5.86 -9.90 -14.07
C ALA A 252 -7.09 -10.40 -14.84
N ARG A 253 -7.56 -9.57 -15.79
CA ARG A 253 -8.65 -9.90 -16.71
C ARG A 253 -8.21 -9.61 -18.14
N TYR A 254 -8.24 -10.62 -19.00
CA TYR A 254 -8.10 -10.49 -20.44
C TYR A 254 -8.79 -11.67 -21.12
N PRO A 255 -10.08 -11.56 -21.49
CA PRO A 255 -10.89 -12.70 -21.94
C PRO A 255 -10.29 -13.48 -23.11
N LYS A 256 -9.52 -12.83 -23.98
CA LYS A 256 -8.87 -13.51 -25.13
C LYS A 256 -7.75 -14.46 -24.75
N ALA A 257 -7.10 -14.30 -23.59
CA ALA A 257 -5.88 -15.01 -23.26
C ALA A 257 -5.76 -15.52 -21.83
N ILE A 258 -6.58 -15.01 -20.92
CA ILE A 258 -6.57 -15.41 -19.49
C ILE A 258 -7.84 -16.22 -19.21
N PRO A 259 -7.75 -17.51 -18.88
CA PRO A 259 -8.90 -18.32 -18.49
C PRO A 259 -9.56 -17.75 -17.23
N PRO A 260 -10.91 -17.71 -17.18
CA PRO A 260 -11.59 -17.21 -15.99
C PRO A 260 -11.50 -18.17 -14.80
N GLY A 261 -11.54 -17.61 -13.58
CA GLY A 261 -11.67 -18.37 -12.34
C GLY A 261 -10.43 -19.12 -11.90
N GLN A 262 -9.26 -18.91 -12.52
CA GLN A 262 -8.03 -19.54 -12.08
C GLN A 262 -7.41 -18.79 -10.89
N VAL A 263 -6.78 -19.54 -10.01
CA VAL A 263 -5.90 -19.07 -8.95
C VAL A 263 -4.50 -19.60 -9.24
N ASN A 264 -3.48 -18.78 -9.11
CA ASN A 264 -2.10 -19.14 -9.30
C ASN A 264 -1.30 -18.70 -8.07
N GLU A 265 -0.45 -19.59 -7.56
CA GLU A 265 0.34 -19.40 -6.34
C GLU A 265 1.84 -19.22 -6.64
N ASP A 266 2.22 -19.14 -7.91
CA ASP A 266 3.61 -18.91 -8.29
C ASP A 266 4.11 -17.53 -7.82
N LEU A 267 5.38 -17.46 -7.44
CA LEU A 267 6.01 -16.22 -7.03
C LEU A 267 6.09 -15.20 -8.17
N VAL A 268 5.45 -14.08 -8.02
CA VAL A 268 5.48 -12.95 -8.96
C VAL A 268 5.88 -11.67 -8.22
N VAL A 269 6.48 -10.73 -8.92
CA VAL A 269 6.99 -9.48 -8.33
C VAL A 269 6.68 -8.29 -9.24
N ASN A 270 6.68 -7.09 -8.68
CA ASN A 270 6.32 -5.87 -9.40
C ASN A 270 7.21 -5.55 -10.61
N VAL A 271 8.47 -5.96 -10.62
CA VAL A 271 9.36 -5.81 -11.79
C VAL A 271 8.92 -6.65 -13.00
N ASP A 272 7.99 -7.59 -12.83
CA ASP A 272 7.44 -8.41 -13.91
C ASP A 272 6.38 -7.66 -14.76
N PHE A 273 5.83 -6.56 -14.27
CA PHE A 273 4.77 -5.86 -15.00
C PHE A 273 5.26 -5.25 -16.30
N ALA A 274 6.41 -4.59 -16.29
CA ALA A 274 6.92 -3.95 -17.50
C ALA A 274 7.19 -4.96 -18.63
N PRO A 275 7.93 -6.07 -18.43
CA PRO A 275 8.09 -7.08 -19.47
C PRO A 275 6.76 -7.73 -19.87
N THR A 276 5.79 -7.88 -18.95
CA THR A 276 4.45 -8.38 -19.27
C THR A 276 3.72 -7.45 -20.24
N PHE A 277 3.76 -6.15 -20.02
CA PHE A 277 3.12 -5.18 -20.91
C PHE A 277 3.74 -5.19 -22.30
N LEU A 278 5.07 -5.25 -22.39
CA LEU A 278 5.78 -5.35 -23.68
C LEU A 278 5.42 -6.63 -24.43
N ASP A 279 5.39 -7.78 -23.75
CA ASP A 279 5.02 -9.07 -24.35
C ASP A 279 3.59 -9.05 -24.90
N TYR A 280 2.62 -8.54 -24.13
CA TYR A 280 1.25 -8.40 -24.65
C TYR A 280 1.12 -7.39 -25.79
N ALA A 281 1.99 -6.38 -25.82
CA ALA A 281 2.05 -5.39 -26.90
C ALA A 281 2.78 -5.92 -28.15
N GLY A 282 3.42 -7.09 -28.08
CA GLY A 282 4.24 -7.65 -29.17
C GLY A 282 5.53 -6.86 -29.41
N VAL A 283 6.08 -6.26 -28.37
CA VAL A 283 7.34 -5.50 -28.38
C VAL A 283 8.42 -6.31 -27.69
N ASP A 284 9.63 -6.29 -28.24
CA ASP A 284 10.77 -7.00 -27.66
C ASP A 284 11.07 -6.49 -26.25
N ILE A 285 11.29 -7.43 -25.33
CA ILE A 285 11.66 -7.13 -23.96
C ILE A 285 13.17 -6.84 -23.91
N PRO A 286 13.61 -5.66 -23.43
CA PRO A 286 15.03 -5.36 -23.28
C PRO A 286 15.76 -6.37 -22.40
N THR A 287 17.00 -6.70 -22.76
CA THR A 287 17.77 -7.77 -22.10
C THR A 287 18.29 -7.39 -20.69
N ASP A 288 18.20 -6.12 -20.32
CA ASP A 288 18.57 -5.59 -19.01
C ASP A 288 17.40 -5.58 -18.01
N PHE A 289 16.20 -6.01 -18.44
CA PHE A 289 15.08 -6.16 -17.54
C PHE A 289 15.31 -7.35 -16.59
N GLN A 290 15.14 -7.13 -15.30
CA GLN A 290 15.29 -8.18 -14.27
C GLN A 290 13.99 -8.98 -14.06
N GLY A 291 12.84 -8.41 -14.44
CA GLY A 291 11.55 -9.10 -14.38
C GLY A 291 11.32 -10.05 -15.55
N THR A 292 10.35 -10.92 -15.39
CA THR A 292 9.93 -11.92 -16.40
C THR A 292 8.46 -11.71 -16.75
N SER A 293 8.10 -11.83 -18.04
CA SER A 293 6.69 -11.71 -18.46
C SER A 293 5.78 -12.70 -17.71
N LEU A 294 4.71 -12.17 -17.13
CA LEU A 294 3.66 -12.97 -16.47
C LEU A 294 2.71 -13.65 -17.47
N ARG A 295 2.84 -13.41 -18.77
CA ARG A 295 1.90 -13.92 -19.77
C ARG A 295 1.69 -15.42 -19.70
N PRO A 296 2.72 -16.29 -19.56
CA PRO A 296 2.48 -17.73 -19.41
C PRO A 296 1.81 -18.10 -18.09
N VAL A 297 2.16 -17.44 -16.99
CA VAL A 297 1.53 -17.63 -15.66
C VAL A 297 0.05 -17.25 -15.72
N LEU A 298 -0.28 -16.09 -16.27
CA LEU A 298 -1.65 -15.61 -16.47
C LEU A 298 -2.47 -16.52 -17.39
N ALA A 299 -1.83 -17.19 -18.33
CA ALA A 299 -2.46 -18.19 -19.20
C ALA A 299 -2.63 -19.59 -18.54
N GLY A 300 -2.25 -19.74 -17.27
CA GLY A 300 -2.27 -21.03 -16.54
C GLY A 300 -1.22 -22.04 -17.04
N LYS A 301 -0.11 -21.57 -17.58
CA LYS A 301 0.97 -22.36 -18.18
C LYS A 301 2.33 -21.95 -17.63
N THR A 302 2.47 -21.93 -16.32
CA THR A 302 3.73 -21.57 -15.67
C THR A 302 4.88 -22.44 -16.17
N PRO A 303 5.99 -21.86 -16.65
CA PRO A 303 7.16 -22.60 -17.06
C PRO A 303 7.77 -23.41 -15.91
N THR A 304 8.32 -24.59 -16.20
CA THR A 304 8.95 -25.46 -15.19
C THR A 304 10.17 -24.83 -14.51
N ASN A 305 10.83 -23.90 -15.20
CA ASN A 305 11.95 -23.11 -14.70
C ASN A 305 11.53 -21.76 -14.11
N TRP A 306 10.26 -21.60 -13.75
CA TRP A 306 9.81 -20.39 -13.06
C TRP A 306 10.55 -20.21 -11.74
N ARG A 307 10.71 -18.94 -11.32
CA ARG A 307 11.44 -18.61 -10.08
C ARG A 307 10.87 -19.34 -8.86
N LYS A 308 11.77 -19.70 -7.93
CA LYS A 308 11.43 -20.35 -6.66
C LYS A 308 11.77 -19.49 -5.46
N SER A 309 12.30 -18.29 -5.72
CA SER A 309 12.70 -17.35 -4.68
C SER A 309 12.60 -15.92 -5.21
N VAL A 310 12.39 -14.98 -4.30
CA VAL A 310 12.40 -13.54 -4.57
C VAL A 310 13.31 -12.82 -3.57
N TYR A 311 13.94 -11.75 -4.03
CA TYR A 311 14.77 -10.85 -3.22
C TYR A 311 13.96 -9.64 -2.81
N TYR A 312 14.21 -9.16 -1.59
CA TYR A 312 13.70 -7.90 -1.07
C TYR A 312 14.81 -7.11 -0.40
N GLU A 313 14.76 -5.78 -0.46
CA GLU A 313 15.67 -4.88 0.24
C GLU A 313 14.98 -3.60 0.66
N TYR A 314 15.27 -3.15 1.91
CA TYR A 314 14.84 -1.88 2.47
C TYR A 314 16.02 -1.16 3.13
N PHE A 315 16.25 0.12 2.77
CA PHE A 315 17.49 0.84 3.13
C PHE A 315 17.28 2.29 3.61
N GLU A 316 16.04 2.72 3.89
CA GLU A 316 15.78 4.13 4.25
C GLU A 316 16.29 4.55 5.64
N TYR A 317 16.50 3.63 6.57
CA TYR A 317 16.99 3.95 7.92
C TYR A 317 18.39 4.61 7.87
N PRO A 318 18.68 5.63 8.71
CA PRO A 318 17.84 6.22 9.78
C PRO A 318 16.95 7.39 9.29
N HIS A 319 16.89 7.67 8.00
CA HIS A 319 16.26 8.88 7.45
C HIS A 319 14.81 8.67 6.97
N GLY A 320 14.39 7.41 6.82
CA GLY A 320 13.03 7.04 6.41
C GLY A 320 11.99 7.27 7.50
N TRP A 321 10.72 7.14 7.10
CA TRP A 321 9.61 7.15 8.03
C TRP A 321 9.62 5.89 8.90
N HIS A 322 9.15 5.99 10.13
CA HIS A 322 8.86 4.88 11.04
C HIS A 322 10.06 4.14 11.63
N SER A 323 11.27 4.65 11.50
CA SER A 323 12.47 4.07 12.12
C SER A 323 12.70 2.57 11.82
N VAL A 324 12.20 2.10 10.68
CA VAL A 324 12.37 0.69 10.27
C VAL A 324 13.81 0.43 9.88
N LYS A 325 14.44 -0.55 10.54
CA LYS A 325 15.85 -0.91 10.33
C LYS A 325 16.12 -1.38 8.89
N GLN A 326 17.30 -1.09 8.38
CA GLN A 326 17.72 -1.58 7.06
C GLN A 326 17.77 -3.11 7.08
N HIS A 327 17.22 -3.72 6.06
CA HIS A 327 17.20 -5.17 5.92
C HIS A 327 17.07 -5.61 4.47
N TYR A 328 17.52 -6.81 4.21
CA TYR A 328 17.29 -7.51 2.96
C TYR A 328 17.03 -8.98 3.25
N GLY A 329 16.49 -9.69 2.27
CA GLY A 329 16.18 -11.09 2.50
C GLY A 329 15.77 -11.85 1.25
N VAL A 330 15.52 -13.13 1.44
CA VAL A 330 14.98 -14.04 0.44
C VAL A 330 13.69 -14.69 0.94
N ARG A 331 12.71 -14.74 0.06
CA ARG A 331 11.45 -15.45 0.28
C ARG A 331 11.33 -16.56 -0.78
N THR A 332 11.09 -17.78 -0.34
CA THR A 332 10.77 -18.95 -1.16
C THR A 332 9.29 -19.31 -1.01
N ASP A 333 8.81 -20.38 -1.62
CA ASP A 333 7.40 -20.81 -1.45
C ASP A 333 7.04 -21.10 0.02
N ARG A 334 8.02 -21.52 0.83
CA ARG A 334 7.78 -21.90 2.23
C ARG A 334 8.54 -21.05 3.25
N TYR A 335 9.78 -20.67 2.96
CA TYR A 335 10.66 -20.04 3.96
C TYR A 335 10.97 -18.61 3.60
N LYS A 336 11.16 -17.80 4.63
CA LYS A 336 11.65 -16.43 4.54
C LYS A 336 12.85 -16.26 5.45
N LEU A 337 13.97 -15.75 4.92
CA LEU A 337 15.16 -15.39 5.67
C LEU A 337 15.43 -13.91 5.51
N ILE A 338 15.52 -13.17 6.63
CA ILE A 338 15.73 -11.72 6.68
C ILE A 338 17.05 -11.43 7.41
N HIS A 339 17.84 -10.51 6.88
CA HIS A 339 19.03 -9.97 7.51
C HIS A 339 18.88 -8.47 7.76
N PHE A 340 18.80 -8.09 9.01
CA PHE A 340 18.93 -6.69 9.43
C PHE A 340 20.41 -6.36 9.56
N PHE A 341 20.85 -5.23 8.96
CA PHE A 341 22.25 -4.90 8.83
C PHE A 341 22.54 -3.44 9.20
N ASN A 342 23.81 -3.06 9.32
CA ASN A 342 24.34 -1.75 9.71
C ASN A 342 24.06 -1.38 11.16
N ASP A 343 22.84 -0.93 11.51
CA ASP A 343 22.48 -0.48 12.86
C ASP A 343 22.42 -1.66 13.85
N ILE A 344 21.85 -2.76 13.40
CA ILE A 344 21.86 -4.03 14.11
C ILE A 344 22.39 -5.12 13.18
N ASP A 345 22.89 -6.22 13.73
CA ASP A 345 23.26 -7.43 12.99
C ASP A 345 22.42 -8.58 13.50
N ALA A 346 21.24 -8.76 12.88
CA ALA A 346 20.28 -9.76 13.32
C ALA A 346 19.67 -10.51 12.14
N TRP A 347 19.41 -11.79 12.34
CA TRP A 347 18.75 -12.63 11.35
C TRP A 347 17.41 -13.12 11.87
N GLU A 348 16.44 -13.26 10.97
CA GLU A 348 15.16 -13.89 11.23
C GLU A 348 14.86 -14.94 10.17
N LEU A 349 14.36 -16.10 10.61
CA LEU A 349 13.87 -17.17 9.74
C LEU A 349 12.43 -17.49 10.09
N TYR A 350 11.57 -17.60 9.08
CA TYR A 350 10.17 -18.00 9.24
C TYR A 350 9.81 -19.16 8.32
N ASP A 351 9.01 -20.09 8.83
CA ASP A 351 8.35 -21.15 8.07
C ASP A 351 6.91 -20.72 7.78
N LEU A 352 6.66 -20.17 6.60
CA LEU A 352 5.37 -19.57 6.23
C LEU A 352 4.23 -20.60 6.12
N GLU A 353 4.55 -21.90 6.02
CA GLU A 353 3.54 -22.96 6.03
C GLU A 353 3.04 -23.24 7.46
N LEU A 354 3.91 -23.21 8.45
CA LEU A 354 3.59 -23.49 9.84
C LEU A 354 3.28 -22.24 10.67
N ASP A 355 3.85 -21.12 10.29
CA ASP A 355 3.71 -19.80 10.93
C ASP A 355 3.49 -18.69 9.88
N PRO A 356 2.32 -18.69 9.22
CA PRO A 356 2.02 -17.71 8.16
C PRO A 356 1.94 -16.26 8.67
N SER A 357 1.86 -16.06 9.97
CA SER A 357 1.86 -14.74 10.62
C SER A 357 3.24 -14.32 11.14
N GLU A 358 4.29 -15.06 10.87
CA GLU A 358 5.69 -14.74 11.19
C GLU A 358 5.91 -14.33 12.66
N MET A 359 5.30 -15.12 13.58
CA MET A 359 5.34 -14.87 15.01
C MET A 359 6.56 -15.48 15.71
N HIS A 360 7.19 -16.48 15.09
CA HIS A 360 8.24 -17.28 15.72
C HIS A 360 9.50 -17.33 14.87
N ASN A 361 10.51 -16.56 15.27
CA ASN A 361 11.81 -16.57 14.61
C ASN A 361 12.56 -17.88 14.90
N LEU A 362 12.85 -18.65 13.87
CA LEU A 362 13.50 -19.96 13.93
C LEU A 362 15.03 -19.90 13.74
N ILE A 363 15.64 -18.72 13.75
CA ILE A 363 17.07 -18.55 13.42
C ILE A 363 18.00 -19.34 14.35
N GLU A 364 17.62 -19.49 15.61
CA GLU A 364 18.38 -20.23 16.63
C GLU A 364 17.97 -21.72 16.72
N ASP A 365 16.97 -22.15 15.98
CA ASP A 365 16.51 -23.54 16.02
C ASP A 365 17.51 -24.47 15.34
N ALA A 366 18.02 -25.43 16.11
CA ALA A 366 18.98 -26.42 15.62
C ALA A 366 18.44 -27.30 14.47
N ALA A 367 17.13 -27.52 14.41
CA ALA A 367 16.50 -28.30 13.36
C ALA A 367 16.49 -27.57 12.00
N HIS A 368 16.60 -26.27 11.99
CA HIS A 368 16.53 -25.42 10.79
C HIS A 368 17.89 -24.96 10.25
N GLN A 369 19.02 -25.37 10.87
CA GLN A 369 20.36 -24.88 10.48
C GLN A 369 20.73 -25.21 9.02
N THR A 370 20.30 -26.36 8.48
CA THR A 370 20.53 -26.71 7.07
C THR A 370 19.77 -25.75 6.15
N ILE A 371 18.49 -25.48 6.43
CA ILE A 371 17.65 -24.55 5.64
C ILE A 371 18.23 -23.13 5.70
N ILE A 372 18.70 -22.68 6.84
CA ILE A 372 19.35 -21.37 7.00
C ILE A 372 20.56 -21.24 6.06
N GLN A 373 21.42 -22.27 5.98
CA GLN A 373 22.57 -22.24 5.09
C GLN A 373 22.16 -22.25 3.60
N GLU A 374 21.18 -23.07 3.23
CA GLU A 374 20.65 -23.09 1.86
C GLU A 374 20.07 -21.74 1.45
N LEU A 375 19.28 -21.12 2.32
CA LEU A 375 18.71 -19.78 2.07
C LEU A 375 19.76 -18.68 2.01
N LYS A 376 20.83 -18.75 2.81
CA LYS A 376 21.96 -17.81 2.71
C LYS A 376 22.68 -17.94 1.36
N VAL A 377 22.87 -19.16 0.87
CA VAL A 377 23.45 -19.41 -0.46
C VAL A 377 22.55 -18.85 -1.56
N GLU A 378 21.24 -19.08 -1.47
CA GLU A 378 20.26 -18.59 -2.42
C GLU A 378 20.19 -17.04 -2.39
N LEU A 379 20.20 -16.44 -1.22
CA LEU A 379 20.24 -14.98 -1.05
C LEU A 379 21.46 -14.37 -1.74
N GLU A 380 22.65 -14.94 -1.56
CA GLU A 380 23.87 -14.47 -2.23
C GLU A 380 23.82 -14.69 -3.74
N ARG A 381 23.17 -15.77 -4.22
CA ARG A 381 22.95 -16.00 -5.65
C ARG A 381 22.07 -14.87 -6.23
N LEU A 382 20.94 -14.56 -5.58
CA LEU A 382 20.04 -13.50 -6.01
C LEU A 382 20.71 -12.13 -6.01
N ARG A 383 21.47 -11.79 -4.97
CA ARG A 383 22.21 -10.52 -4.89
C ARG A 383 23.18 -10.35 -6.06
N LYS A 384 23.92 -11.41 -6.43
CA LYS A 384 24.82 -11.39 -7.59
C LYS A 384 24.07 -11.25 -8.92
N GLU A 385 22.99 -12.00 -9.09
CA GLU A 385 22.16 -11.96 -10.30
C GLU A 385 21.53 -10.59 -10.51
N LEU A 386 20.98 -10.02 -9.44
CA LEU A 386 20.32 -8.71 -9.45
C LEU A 386 21.30 -7.53 -9.38
N LYS A 387 22.61 -7.81 -9.25
CA LYS A 387 23.68 -6.82 -9.15
C LYS A 387 23.50 -5.84 -7.97
N VAL A 388 23.00 -6.36 -6.86
CA VAL A 388 22.88 -5.64 -5.59
C VAL A 388 24.20 -5.81 -4.83
N THR A 389 24.84 -4.72 -4.45
CA THR A 389 26.16 -4.73 -3.79
C THR A 389 26.05 -4.42 -2.31
#